data_67869e471f4101a3ffd160cccae6fd9c
#
_entry.id   67869e471f4101a3ffd160cccae6fd9c
#
_cell.length_a   1.000
_cell.length_b   1.000
_cell.length_c   1.000
_cell.angle_alpha   90.00
_cell.angle_beta   90.00
_cell.angle_gamma   90.00
#
_symmetry.space_group_name_H-M   'P 1'
#
loop_
_entity.id
_entity.type
_entity.pdbx_description
1 polymer ?
#
loop_
_entity_poly.entity_id
_entity_poly.type
_entity_poly.pdbx_seq_one_letter_code
_entity_poly.pdbx_strand_id
1 'polypeptide(L)' 'GPAYNAGIQPGDIITWMNGEKVGSLKDFQNQVESLHAGDKIKVAVLRNGKDEYTEIEFLVTVGAR' A
#
# COMPACT_ATOMS: atom_id res chain seq x y z
N GLY A 1 3.83 -11.66 -1.78
CA GLY A 1 2.42 -11.34 -1.99
C GLY A 1 2.22 -10.27 -3.06
N PRO A 2 0.98 -9.92 -3.41
CA PRO A 2 0.70 -8.98 -4.50
C PRO A 2 1.28 -7.58 -4.27
N ALA A 3 1.33 -7.10 -3.04
CA ALA A 3 1.93 -5.79 -2.74
C ALA A 3 3.42 -5.79 -3.04
N TYR A 4 4.10 -6.85 -2.68
CA TYR A 4 5.52 -7.00 -2.97
C TYR A 4 5.78 -7.05 -4.48
N ASN A 5 4.93 -7.80 -5.20
CA ASN A 5 5.06 -7.91 -6.66
C ASN A 5 4.80 -6.58 -7.37
N ALA A 6 4.03 -5.69 -6.76
CA ALA A 6 3.77 -4.35 -7.30
C ALA A 6 4.93 -3.37 -7.11
N GLY A 7 5.95 -3.75 -6.33
CA GLY A 7 7.12 -2.92 -6.10
C GLY A 7 7.26 -2.34 -4.71
N ILE A 8 6.31 -2.63 -3.82
CA ILE A 8 6.41 -2.19 -2.42
C ILE A 8 7.50 -3.00 -1.73
N GLN A 9 8.38 -2.32 -1.03
CA GLN A 9 9.57 -2.92 -0.42
C GLN A 9 9.51 -2.88 1.10
N PRO A 10 10.25 -3.77 1.79
CA PRO A 10 10.38 -3.70 3.24
C PRO A 10 10.88 -2.32 3.67
N GLY A 11 10.27 -1.76 4.70
CA GLY A 11 10.61 -0.42 5.18
C GLY A 11 9.75 0.69 4.59
N ASP A 12 8.99 0.41 3.53
CA ASP A 12 8.05 1.40 3.00
C ASP A 12 6.91 1.61 4.00
N ILE A 13 6.50 2.86 4.14
CA ILE A 13 5.39 3.23 5.03
C ILE A 13 4.17 3.52 4.16
N ILE A 14 3.13 2.73 4.29
CA ILE A 14 1.89 2.96 3.55
C ILE A 14 1.15 4.14 4.16
N THR A 15 0.87 5.17 3.34
CA THR A 15 0.19 6.38 3.79
C THR A 15 -1.22 6.54 3.23
N TRP A 16 -1.50 5.92 2.08
CA TRP A 16 -2.82 5.99 1.43
C TRP A 16 -3.13 4.67 0.77
N MET A 17 -4.38 4.26 0.82
CA MET A 17 -4.88 3.08 0.10
C MET A 17 -6.26 3.39 -0.43
N ASN A 18 -6.44 3.18 -1.73
CA ASN A 18 -7.75 3.29 -2.39
C ASN A 18 -8.44 4.64 -2.09
N GLY A 19 -7.65 5.72 -2.10
CA GLY A 19 -8.15 7.08 -1.88
C GLY A 19 -8.35 7.47 -0.42
N GLU A 20 -8.01 6.60 0.52
CA GLU A 20 -8.18 6.87 1.94
C GLU A 20 -6.84 6.86 2.69
N LYS A 21 -6.71 7.77 3.62
CA LYS A 21 -5.50 7.87 4.44
C LYS A 21 -5.36 6.67 5.37
N VAL A 22 -4.14 6.16 5.45
CA VAL A 22 -3.78 5.08 6.38
C VAL A 22 -2.87 5.69 7.45
N GLY A 23 -3.41 5.95 8.63
CA GLY A 23 -2.68 6.56 9.74
C GLY A 23 -2.25 5.58 10.82
N SER A 24 -2.71 4.33 10.73
CA SER A 24 -2.42 3.32 11.75
C SER A 24 -2.54 1.93 11.16
N LEU A 25 -2.03 0.95 11.90
CA LEU A 25 -2.20 -0.47 11.53
C LEU A 25 -3.67 -0.85 11.45
N LYS A 26 -4.48 -0.32 12.34
CA LYS A 26 -5.92 -0.58 12.35
C LYS A 26 -6.59 -0.06 11.08
N ASP A 27 -6.22 1.14 10.63
CA ASP A 27 -6.73 1.69 9.38
C ASP A 27 -6.37 0.78 8.21
N PHE A 28 -5.13 0.32 8.17
CA PHE A 28 -4.67 -0.60 7.15
C PHE A 28 -5.50 -1.90 7.15
N GLN A 29 -5.69 -2.49 8.32
CA GLN A 29 -6.46 -3.74 8.45
C GLN A 29 -7.91 -3.55 8.02
N ASN A 30 -8.53 -2.43 8.39
CA ASN A 30 -9.90 -2.12 7.98
C ASN A 30 -10.02 -2.00 6.46
N GLN A 31 -9.04 -1.36 5.82
CA GLN A 31 -9.00 -1.23 4.38
C GLN A 31 -8.86 -2.59 3.70
N VAL A 32 -7.95 -3.42 4.21
CA VAL A 32 -7.70 -4.75 3.65
C VAL A 32 -8.96 -5.63 3.71
N GLU A 33 -9.73 -5.53 4.78
CA GLU A 33 -10.95 -6.31 4.96
C GLU A 33 -12.02 -6.00 3.90
N SER A 34 -12.00 -4.81 3.34
CA SER A 34 -12.96 -4.40 2.33
C SER A 34 -12.55 -4.77 0.91
N LEU A 35 -11.36 -5.30 0.71
CA LEU A 35 -10.83 -5.63 -0.60
C LEU A 35 -11.25 -7.03 -1.05
N HIS A 36 -11.39 -7.19 -2.37
CA HIS A 36 -11.74 -8.47 -2.99
C HIS A 36 -10.69 -8.83 -4.03
N ALA A 37 -10.51 -10.11 -4.25
CA ALA A 37 -9.57 -10.59 -5.28
C ALA A 37 -9.92 -9.99 -6.63
N GLY A 38 -8.91 -9.50 -7.33
CA GLY A 38 -9.08 -8.84 -8.62
C GLY A 38 -9.24 -7.33 -8.55
N ASP A 39 -9.47 -6.76 -7.37
CA ASP A 39 -9.55 -5.31 -7.22
C ASP A 39 -8.21 -4.68 -7.57
N LYS A 40 -8.28 -3.52 -8.22
CA LYS A 40 -7.10 -2.69 -8.50
C LYS A 40 -7.19 -1.44 -7.65
N ILE A 41 -6.19 -1.21 -6.82
CA ILE A 41 -6.18 -0.09 -5.90
C ILE A 41 -4.88 0.69 -6.01
N LYS A 42 -4.96 1.99 -5.78
CA LYS A 42 -3.76 2.81 -5.63
C LYS A 42 -3.27 2.73 -4.19
N VAL A 43 -1.97 2.53 -4.03
CA VAL A 43 -1.32 2.53 -2.74
C VAL A 43 -0.17 3.53 -2.80
N ALA A 44 -0.15 4.47 -1.87
CA ALA A 44 0.95 5.41 -1.75
C ALA A 44 1.80 5.05 -0.54
N VAL A 45 3.11 5.07 -0.72
CA VAL A 45 4.06 4.78 0.35
C VAL A 45 5.06 5.91 0.48
N LEU A 46 5.62 6.05 1.68
CA LEU A 46 6.82 6.85 1.89
C LEU A 46 8.00 5.89 1.94
N ARG A 47 8.95 6.08 1.05
CA ARG A 47 10.16 5.27 0.99
C ARG A 47 11.32 6.07 1.52
N ASN A 48 12.03 5.51 2.50
CA ASN A 48 13.18 6.15 3.08
C ASN A 48 14.34 6.13 2.07
N GLY A 49 14.71 7.31 1.61
CA GLY A 49 15.90 7.49 0.82
C GLY A 49 17.11 7.77 1.70
N LYS A 50 18.20 8.19 1.09
CA LYS A 50 19.44 8.43 1.80
C LYS A 50 19.30 9.60 2.78
N ASP A 51 18.66 10.68 2.37
CA ASP A 51 18.54 11.91 3.15
C ASP A 51 17.09 12.37 3.35
N GLU A 52 16.13 11.69 2.73
CA GLU A 52 14.74 12.12 2.78
C GLU A 52 13.80 10.96 2.44
N TYR A 53 12.51 11.16 2.78
CA TYR A 53 11.46 10.24 2.36
C TYR A 53 10.89 10.70 1.04
N THR A 54 10.61 9.75 0.16
CA THR A 54 9.98 10.01 -1.14
C THR A 54 8.64 9.30 -1.19
N GLU A 55 7.61 10.02 -1.62
CA GLU A 55 6.30 9.41 -1.83
C GLU A 55 6.27 8.72 -3.19
N ILE A 56 5.83 7.47 -3.20
CA ILE A 56 5.72 6.65 -4.40
C ILE A 56 4.33 6.03 -4.44
N GLU A 57 3.68 6.10 -5.60
CA GLU A 57 2.39 5.47 -5.79
C GLU A 57 2.52 4.20 -6.62
N PHE A 58 1.75 3.19 -6.24
CA PHE A 58 1.67 1.92 -6.95
C PHE A 58 0.22 1.58 -7.26
N LEU A 59 0.02 0.94 -8.41
CA LEU A 59 -1.25 0.29 -8.69
C LEU A 59 -1.11 -1.18 -8.32
N VAL A 60 -1.88 -1.63 -7.35
CA VAL A 60 -1.80 -2.98 -6.81
C VAL A 60 -3.06 -3.74 -7.19
N THR A 61 -2.88 -4.95 -7.73
CA THR A 61 -3.99 -5.87 -7.96
C THR A 61 -4.07 -6.82 -6.78
N VAL A 62 -5.22 -6.86 -6.13
CA VAL A 62 -5.43 -7.75 -4.99
C VAL A 62 -5.51 -9.18 -5.50
N GLY A 63 -4.62 -10.02 -5.00
CA GLY A 63 -4.56 -11.42 -5.40
C GLY A 63 -5.51 -12.29 -4.59
N ALA A 64 -5.92 -13.40 -5.21
CA ALA A 64 -6.56 -14.47 -4.49
C ALA A 64 -5.49 -15.26 -3.74
N ARG A 65 -5.89 -15.85 -2.67
CA ARG A 65 -4.98 -16.71 -1.91
C ARG A 65 -4.75 -18.03 -2.61
#